data_981e61fd7a7f76a43982f73dd99a2e10
#
_entry.id   981e61fd7a7f76a43982f73dd99a2e10
#
_cell.length_a   1.000
_cell.length_b   1.000
_cell.length_c   1.000
_cell.angle_alpha   90.00
_cell.angle_beta   90.00
_cell.angle_gamma   90.00
#
_symmetry.space_group_name_H-M   'P 1'
#
loop_
_entity.id
_entity.type
_entity.pdbx_description
1 polymer ?
#
loop_
_entity_poly.entity_id
_entity_poly.type
_entity_poly.pdbx_seq_one_letter_code
_entity_poly.pdbx_strand_id
1 'polypeptide(L)'
;MIRLGYLDEDKGNRNTFFRVFKKDFEVIMLEDNSKLLSVDMVLAEIENLKLDVLAVDFRLADSGWVPFNGDEVVKAIWDKRRYFPVFMLTSYVDNALEKMENVFLVNDKDGLSDSTMVAQLKKQISSSVDTYHRIIDEKNKR
;
A
#
# COMPACT_ATOMS: atom_id res chain seq x y z
N MET A 1 -2.77 -12.44 -12.18
CA MET A 1 -1.77 -11.86 -11.24
C MET A 1 -2.41 -10.82 -10.33
N ILE A 2 -1.99 -10.81 -9.08
CA ILE A 2 -2.42 -9.79 -8.13
C ILE A 2 -1.91 -8.41 -8.60
N ARG A 3 -2.79 -7.43 -8.64
CA ARG A 3 -2.45 -6.05 -9.02
C ARG A 3 -2.05 -5.28 -7.76
N LEU A 4 -0.76 -5.02 -7.64
CA LEU A 4 -0.13 -4.39 -6.48
C LEU A 4 0.21 -2.95 -6.80
N GLY A 5 -0.51 -2.00 -6.19
CA GLY A 5 -0.23 -0.59 -6.32
C GLY A 5 0.85 -0.13 -5.34
N TYR A 6 1.62 0.86 -5.72
CA TYR A 6 2.61 1.49 -4.85
C TYR A 6 2.51 3.01 -4.92
N LEU A 7 2.46 3.64 -3.76
CA LEU A 7 2.36 5.08 -3.59
C LEU A 7 3.55 5.57 -2.77
N ASP A 8 4.51 6.20 -3.44
CA ASP A 8 5.73 6.76 -2.83
C ASP A 8 6.19 7.92 -3.71
N GLU A 9 6.57 9.03 -3.08
CA GLU A 9 7.03 10.23 -3.77
C GLU A 9 8.43 10.09 -4.39
N ASP A 10 9.25 9.18 -3.88
CA ASP A 10 10.65 9.01 -4.26
C ASP A 10 10.79 8.04 -5.43
N LYS A 11 11.34 8.54 -6.53
CA LYS A 11 11.56 7.75 -7.75
C LYS A 11 12.48 6.55 -7.50
N GLY A 12 13.53 6.72 -6.68
CA GLY A 12 14.45 5.64 -6.34
C GLY A 12 13.74 4.51 -5.60
N ASN A 13 12.87 4.87 -4.65
CA ASN A 13 12.06 3.88 -3.92
C ASN A 13 11.08 3.18 -4.85
N ARG A 14 10.45 3.90 -5.78
CA ARG A 14 9.56 3.29 -6.77
C ARG A 14 10.30 2.28 -7.64
N ASN A 15 11.51 2.62 -8.09
CA ASN A 15 12.32 1.71 -8.91
C ASN A 15 12.70 0.45 -8.14
N THR A 16 13.11 0.59 -6.88
CA THR A 16 13.44 -0.55 -6.01
C THR A 16 12.23 -1.45 -5.80
N PHE A 17 11.09 -0.88 -5.47
CA PHE A 17 9.85 -1.61 -5.26
C PHE A 17 9.47 -2.41 -6.51
N PHE A 18 9.49 -1.78 -7.67
CA PHE A 18 9.17 -2.43 -8.93
C PHE A 18 10.08 -3.64 -9.18
N ARG A 19 11.39 -3.45 -9.02
CA ARG A 19 12.37 -4.52 -9.24
C ARG A 19 12.15 -5.71 -8.30
N VAL A 20 11.80 -5.44 -7.03
CA VAL A 20 11.63 -6.47 -6.01
C VAL A 20 10.36 -7.30 -6.26
N PHE A 21 9.27 -6.67 -6.71
CA PHE A 21 7.96 -7.33 -6.75
C PHE A 21 7.46 -7.70 -8.15
N LYS A 22 8.09 -7.25 -9.21
CA LYS A 22 7.59 -7.40 -10.60
C LYS A 22 7.42 -8.83 -11.08
N LYS A 23 8.17 -9.79 -10.52
CA LYS A 23 8.10 -11.19 -10.94
C LYS A 23 6.83 -11.89 -10.47
N ASP A 24 6.36 -11.51 -9.29
CA ASP A 24 5.25 -12.20 -8.61
C ASP A 24 3.94 -11.45 -8.69
N PHE A 25 3.99 -10.15 -8.98
CA PHE A 25 2.82 -9.26 -8.99
C PHE A 25 2.83 -8.36 -10.22
N GLU A 26 1.65 -7.94 -10.64
CA GLU A 26 1.53 -6.84 -11.59
C GLU A 26 1.65 -5.54 -10.80
N VAL A 27 2.82 -4.90 -10.84
CA VAL A 27 3.11 -3.70 -10.07
C VAL A 27 2.63 -2.47 -10.83
N ILE A 28 1.83 -1.64 -10.16
CA ILE A 28 1.25 -0.43 -10.74
C ILE A 28 1.64 0.76 -9.87
N MET A 29 2.37 1.71 -10.47
CA MET A 29 2.82 2.91 -9.75
C MET A 29 1.77 4.00 -9.78
N LEU A 30 1.43 4.56 -8.59
CA LEU A 30 0.63 5.76 -8.49
C LEU A 30 1.60 6.95 -8.46
N GLU A 31 2.05 7.38 -9.63
CA GLU A 31 3.11 8.38 -9.74
C GLU A 31 2.66 9.73 -10.34
N ASP A 32 1.44 9.80 -10.88
CA ASP A 32 0.87 11.05 -11.39
C ASP A 32 0.16 11.78 -10.25
N ASN A 33 0.87 12.73 -9.61
CA ASN A 33 0.32 13.43 -8.46
C ASN A 33 -0.84 14.37 -8.79
N SER A 34 -1.07 14.68 -10.07
CA SER A 34 -2.27 15.43 -10.47
C SER A 34 -3.56 14.65 -10.22
N LYS A 35 -3.47 13.32 -10.09
CA LYS A 35 -4.57 12.43 -9.75
C LYS A 35 -4.59 12.04 -8.28
N LEU A 36 -3.78 12.69 -7.45
CA LEU A 36 -3.59 12.35 -6.04
C LEU A 36 -3.69 13.60 -5.16
N LEU A 37 -4.66 14.48 -5.45
CA LEU A 37 -4.80 15.77 -4.76
C LEU A 37 -5.49 15.62 -3.40
N SER A 38 -6.10 14.45 -3.12
CA SER A 38 -6.75 14.15 -1.85
C SER A 38 -6.74 12.64 -1.62
N VAL A 39 -7.00 12.22 -0.39
CA VAL A 39 -7.15 10.78 -0.08
C VAL A 39 -8.32 10.16 -0.86
N ASP A 40 -9.39 10.91 -1.09
CA ASP A 40 -10.53 10.44 -1.90
C ASP A 40 -10.11 10.13 -3.32
N MET A 41 -9.19 10.91 -3.89
CA MET A 41 -8.66 10.65 -5.23
C MET A 41 -7.79 9.39 -5.25
N VAL A 42 -7.06 9.09 -4.17
CA VAL A 42 -6.34 7.82 -4.06
C VAL A 42 -7.31 6.65 -4.08
N LEU A 43 -8.41 6.75 -3.34
CA LEU A 43 -9.46 5.72 -3.34
C LEU A 43 -10.03 5.51 -4.73
N ALA A 44 -10.26 6.61 -5.47
CA ALA A 44 -10.74 6.53 -6.85
C ALA A 44 -9.73 5.82 -7.77
N GLU A 45 -8.43 6.09 -7.60
CA GLU A 45 -7.40 5.43 -8.38
C GLU A 45 -7.31 3.92 -8.07
N ILE A 46 -7.53 3.51 -6.82
CA ILE A 46 -7.61 2.09 -6.47
C ILE A 46 -8.69 1.40 -7.30
N GLU A 47 -9.86 2.02 -7.42
CA GLU A 47 -10.97 1.49 -8.21
C GLU A 47 -10.68 1.54 -9.72
N ASN A 48 -10.19 2.68 -10.21
CA ASN A 48 -9.92 2.88 -11.64
C ASN A 48 -8.85 1.93 -12.15
N LEU A 49 -7.82 1.68 -11.36
CA LEU A 49 -6.71 0.80 -11.70
C LEU A 49 -6.98 -0.66 -11.32
N LYS A 50 -8.11 -0.92 -10.67
CA LYS A 50 -8.52 -2.26 -10.22
C LYS A 50 -7.44 -2.93 -9.36
N LEU A 51 -6.92 -2.18 -8.40
CA LEU A 51 -5.88 -2.69 -7.49
C LEU A 51 -6.46 -3.72 -6.53
N ASP A 52 -5.71 -4.78 -6.29
CA ASP A 52 -6.04 -5.81 -5.29
C ASP A 52 -5.45 -5.48 -3.93
N VAL A 53 -4.38 -4.70 -3.90
CA VAL A 53 -3.64 -4.33 -2.71
C VAL A 53 -2.86 -3.03 -2.99
N LEU A 54 -2.65 -2.23 -1.94
CA LEU A 54 -1.85 -1.02 -2.03
C LEU A 54 -0.72 -1.05 -1.00
N ALA A 55 0.50 -0.78 -1.44
CA ALA A 55 1.61 -0.47 -0.56
C ALA A 55 1.85 1.05 -0.60
N VAL A 56 2.08 1.66 0.55
CA VAL A 56 2.16 3.13 0.66
C VAL A 56 3.30 3.53 1.60
N ASP A 57 4.03 4.59 1.23
CA ASP A 57 5.01 5.21 2.11
C ASP A 57 4.30 6.10 3.14
N PHE A 58 4.92 6.25 4.33
CA PHE A 58 4.34 7.07 5.39
C PHE A 58 4.48 8.57 5.10
N ARG A 59 5.68 9.04 4.76
CA ARG A 59 5.96 10.47 4.58
C ARG A 59 5.78 10.93 3.14
N LEU A 60 4.54 11.07 2.72
CA LEU A 60 4.21 11.52 1.36
C LEU A 60 4.18 13.02 1.22
N ALA A 61 3.82 13.73 2.30
CA ALA A 61 3.59 15.18 2.26
C ALA A 61 4.85 16.01 2.46
N ASP A 62 5.94 15.43 2.97
CA ASP A 62 7.14 16.19 3.37
C ASP A 62 7.75 17.00 2.23
N SER A 63 7.73 16.50 1.00
CA SER A 63 8.27 17.20 -0.17
C SER A 63 7.25 18.10 -0.88
N GLY A 64 6.00 18.07 -0.41
CA GLY A 64 4.90 18.79 -1.07
C GLY A 64 4.36 18.08 -2.31
N TRP A 65 4.77 16.85 -2.57
CA TRP A 65 4.33 16.08 -3.73
C TRP A 65 2.83 15.77 -3.67
N VAL A 66 2.32 15.45 -2.49
CA VAL A 66 0.88 15.34 -2.20
C VAL A 66 0.60 15.97 -0.84
N PRO A 67 -0.68 16.35 -0.53
CA PRO A 67 -1.01 17.07 0.71
C PRO A 67 -1.34 16.18 1.91
N PHE A 68 -1.04 14.87 1.84
CA PHE A 68 -1.38 13.91 2.92
C PHE A 68 -0.23 12.93 3.12
N ASN A 69 -0.25 12.23 4.26
CA ASN A 69 0.69 11.17 4.59
C ASN A 69 0.03 9.79 4.48
N GLY A 70 0.86 8.72 4.54
CA GLY A 70 0.39 7.36 4.33
C GLY A 70 -0.60 6.86 5.36
N ASP A 71 -0.51 7.30 6.62
CA ASP A 71 -1.46 6.95 7.67
C ASP A 71 -2.88 7.44 7.35
N GLU A 72 -2.99 8.63 6.75
CA GLU A 72 -4.28 9.18 6.30
C GLU A 72 -4.88 8.35 5.18
N VAL A 73 -4.02 7.85 4.26
CA VAL A 73 -4.45 6.97 3.16
C VAL A 73 -5.00 5.66 3.71
N VAL A 74 -4.28 5.02 4.62
CA VAL A 74 -4.69 3.74 5.23
C VAL A 74 -6.04 3.91 5.94
N LYS A 75 -6.18 4.97 6.73
CA LYS A 75 -7.42 5.24 7.45
C LYS A 75 -8.60 5.43 6.48
N ALA A 76 -8.41 6.21 5.43
CA ALA A 76 -9.46 6.46 4.44
C ALA A 76 -9.88 5.18 3.70
N ILE A 77 -8.91 4.34 3.36
CA ILE A 77 -9.19 3.05 2.71
C ILE A 77 -10.06 2.18 3.63
N TRP A 78 -9.66 2.01 4.89
CA TRP A 78 -10.37 1.12 5.80
C TRP A 78 -11.71 1.68 6.28
N ASP A 79 -11.89 3.00 6.26
CA ASP A 79 -13.20 3.61 6.53
C ASP A 79 -14.21 3.25 5.44
N LYS A 80 -13.78 3.15 4.18
CA LYS A 80 -14.65 2.81 3.05
C LYS A 80 -14.69 1.33 2.71
N ARG A 81 -13.54 0.66 2.79
CA ARG A 81 -13.39 -0.75 2.42
C ARG A 81 -12.65 -1.47 3.53
N ARG A 82 -13.38 -1.79 4.60
CA ARG A 82 -12.81 -2.44 5.78
C ARG A 82 -12.03 -3.69 5.38
N TYR A 83 -10.82 -3.81 5.90
CA TYR A 83 -9.89 -4.92 5.64
C TYR A 83 -9.34 -5.00 4.22
N PHE A 84 -9.55 -3.98 3.38
CA PHE A 84 -8.86 -3.94 2.10
C PHE A 84 -7.35 -4.04 2.33
N PRO A 85 -6.64 -4.91 1.57
CA PRO A 85 -5.20 -5.10 1.80
C PRO A 85 -4.41 -3.83 1.53
N VAL A 86 -3.75 -3.32 2.57
CA VAL A 86 -2.88 -2.16 2.49
C VAL A 86 -1.68 -2.39 3.39
N PHE A 87 -0.50 -2.04 2.92
CA PHE A 87 0.75 -2.18 3.65
C PHE A 87 1.51 -0.86 3.62
N MET A 88 2.06 -0.46 4.76
CA MET A 88 2.94 0.69 4.83
C MET A 88 4.38 0.24 4.78
N LEU A 89 5.17 0.83 3.88
CA LEU A 89 6.61 0.62 3.78
C LEU A 89 7.29 1.96 4.04
N THR A 90 8.06 2.06 5.13
CA THR A 90 8.65 3.32 5.51
C THR A 90 10.01 3.13 6.18
N SER A 91 10.92 4.11 6.00
CA SER A 91 12.16 4.21 6.78
C SER A 91 11.91 4.89 8.13
N TYR A 92 10.70 5.41 8.36
CA TYR A 92 10.33 6.12 9.59
C TYR A 92 9.36 5.29 10.44
N VAL A 93 9.77 4.07 10.76
CA VAL A 93 8.91 3.07 11.43
C VAL A 93 8.35 3.60 12.76
N ASP A 94 9.18 4.20 13.61
CA ASP A 94 8.72 4.69 14.91
C ASP A 94 7.65 5.78 14.77
N ASN A 95 7.83 6.72 13.84
CA ASN A 95 6.85 7.77 13.58
C ASN A 95 5.54 7.19 13.05
N ALA A 96 5.63 6.20 12.17
CA ALA A 96 4.45 5.56 11.62
C ALA A 96 3.67 4.79 12.69
N LEU A 97 4.38 4.08 13.58
CA LEU A 97 3.75 3.32 14.67
C LEU A 97 2.95 4.22 15.62
N GLU A 98 3.39 5.46 15.84
CA GLU A 98 2.66 6.42 16.66
C GLU A 98 1.33 6.86 16.04
N LYS A 99 1.22 6.82 14.72
CA LYS A 99 0.06 7.31 13.97
C LYS A 99 -0.89 6.21 13.55
N MET A 100 -0.45 4.94 13.54
CA MET A 100 -1.23 3.83 13.02
C MET A 100 -1.94 3.08 14.14
N GLU A 101 -3.24 2.82 13.95
CA GLU A 101 -4.02 1.98 14.87
C GLU A 101 -3.58 0.51 14.75
N ASN A 102 -3.35 0.04 13.54
CA ASN A 102 -2.90 -1.33 13.30
C ASN A 102 -1.40 -1.34 12.97
N VAL A 103 -0.59 -1.61 14.00
CA VAL A 103 0.87 -1.61 13.88
C VAL A 103 1.39 -2.73 12.98
N PHE A 104 0.62 -3.79 12.79
CA PHE A 104 1.01 -4.91 11.92
C PHE A 104 1.08 -4.54 10.44
N LEU A 105 0.47 -3.43 10.06
CA LEU A 105 0.52 -2.94 8.68
C LEU A 105 1.81 -2.18 8.36
N VAL A 106 2.62 -1.84 9.39
CA VAL A 106 3.84 -1.06 9.22
C VAL A 106 5.03 -1.99 9.00
N ASN A 107 5.75 -1.77 7.91
CA ASN A 107 6.95 -2.54 7.55
C ASN A 107 8.11 -1.61 7.27
N ASP A 108 9.33 -2.04 7.65
CA ASP A 108 10.55 -1.28 7.41
C ASP A 108 10.96 -1.39 5.94
N LYS A 109 11.10 -0.25 5.28
CA LYS A 109 11.51 -0.18 3.87
C LYS A 109 12.89 -0.81 3.64
N ASP A 110 13.77 -0.78 4.64
CA ASP A 110 15.11 -1.38 4.55
C ASP A 110 15.03 -2.91 4.38
N GLY A 111 13.93 -3.53 4.80
CA GLY A 111 13.68 -4.95 4.60
C GLY A 111 13.62 -5.37 3.14
N LEU A 112 13.44 -4.43 2.20
CA LEU A 112 13.40 -4.75 0.76
C LEU A 112 14.76 -5.21 0.22
N SER A 113 15.85 -5.02 0.96
CA SER A 113 17.17 -5.54 0.61
C SER A 113 17.47 -6.92 1.23
N ASP A 114 16.55 -7.45 2.03
CA ASP A 114 16.68 -8.75 2.71
C ASP A 114 15.75 -9.77 2.05
N SER A 115 16.32 -10.80 1.41
CA SER A 115 15.54 -11.78 0.65
C SER A 115 14.55 -12.56 1.50
N THR A 116 14.87 -12.83 2.77
CA THR A 116 13.96 -13.51 3.69
C THR A 116 12.76 -12.66 4.02
N MET A 117 13.00 -11.37 4.31
CA MET A 117 11.93 -10.43 4.63
C MET A 117 11.04 -10.16 3.41
N VAL A 118 11.62 -10.07 2.22
CA VAL A 118 10.88 -9.93 0.97
C VAL A 118 9.97 -11.14 0.74
N ALA A 119 10.48 -12.36 0.95
CA ALA A 119 9.69 -13.57 0.79
C ALA A 119 8.50 -13.59 1.76
N GLN A 120 8.70 -13.17 3.01
CA GLN A 120 7.62 -13.07 3.99
C GLN A 120 6.59 -12.04 3.58
N LEU A 121 7.03 -10.88 3.12
CA LEU A 121 6.13 -9.81 2.70
C LEU A 121 5.29 -10.24 1.49
N LYS A 122 5.88 -10.94 0.54
CA LYS A 122 5.14 -11.49 -0.62
C LYS A 122 4.05 -12.45 -0.17
N LYS A 123 4.33 -13.31 0.81
CA LYS A 123 3.32 -14.23 1.37
C LYS A 123 2.22 -13.46 2.09
N GLN A 124 2.57 -12.43 2.86
CA GLN A 124 1.58 -11.61 3.56
C GLN A 124 0.66 -10.88 2.57
N ILE A 125 1.22 -10.35 1.49
CA ILE A 125 0.44 -9.69 0.44
C ILE A 125 -0.57 -10.66 -0.16
N SER A 126 -0.11 -11.81 -0.61
CA SER A 126 -0.97 -12.82 -1.24
C SER A 126 -2.05 -13.33 -0.28
N SER A 127 -1.67 -13.61 0.97
CA SER A 127 -2.61 -14.07 1.99
C SER A 127 -3.66 -13.01 2.33
N SER A 128 -3.25 -11.74 2.42
CA SER A 128 -4.17 -10.64 2.70
C SER A 128 -5.19 -10.44 1.59
N VAL A 129 -4.76 -10.58 0.34
CA VAL A 129 -5.66 -10.48 -0.81
C VAL A 129 -6.68 -11.63 -0.80
N ASP A 130 -6.22 -12.85 -0.57
CA ASP A 130 -7.11 -14.02 -0.49
C ASP A 130 -8.11 -13.89 0.65
N THR A 131 -7.67 -13.44 1.81
CA THR A 131 -8.53 -13.23 2.97
C THR A 131 -9.59 -12.16 2.68
N TYR A 132 -9.20 -11.06 2.07
CA TYR A 132 -10.12 -9.98 1.72
C TYR A 132 -11.19 -10.48 0.75
N HIS A 133 -10.80 -11.23 -0.29
CA HIS A 133 -11.75 -11.79 -1.25
C HIS A 133 -12.75 -12.73 -0.59
N ARG A 134 -12.30 -13.54 0.37
CA ARG A 134 -13.20 -14.41 1.14
C ARG A 134 -14.18 -13.61 1.98
N ILE A 135 -13.73 -12.53 2.63
CA ILE A 135 -14.60 -11.65 3.41
C ILE A 135 -15.69 -11.05 2.53
N ILE A 136 -15.33 -10.55 1.34
CA ILE A 136 -16.28 -9.97 0.39
C ILE A 136 -17.28 -11.03 -0.10
N ASP A 137 -16.82 -12.23 -0.44
CA ASP A 137 -17.67 -13.33 -0.89
C ASP A 137 -18.67 -13.74 0.20
N GLU A 138 -18.24 -13.82 1.45
CA GLU A 138 -19.10 -14.12 2.59
C GLU A 138 -20.22 -13.07 2.74
N LYS A 139 -19.88 -11.78 2.62
CA LYS A 139 -20.86 -10.71 2.68
C LYS A 139 -21.88 -10.79 1.54
N ASN A 140 -21.44 -11.16 0.35
CA ASN A 140 -22.30 -11.23 -0.84
C ASN A 140 -23.24 -12.44 -0.80
N LYS A 141 -22.96 -13.45 0.01
CA LYS A 141 -23.84 -14.62 0.20
C LYS A 141 -25.03 -14.35 1.12
N ARG A 142 -25.02 -13.22 1.78
CA ARG A 142 -26.08 -12.81 2.70
C ARG A 142 -27.03 -11.82 1.98
#